data_65ad6f53fc9434c60118a6df314377a6
#
_entry.id   65ad6f53fc9434c60118a6df314377a6
#
_cell.length_a   1.000
_cell.length_b   1.000
_cell.length_c   1.000
_cell.angle_alpha   90.00
_cell.angle_beta   90.00
_cell.angle_gamma   90.00
#
_symmetry.space_group_name_H-M   'P 1'
#
loop_
_entity.id
_entity.type
_entity.pdbx_description
1 polymer ?
#
loop_
_entity_poly.entity_id
_entity_poly.type
_entity_poly.pdbx_seq_one_letter_code
_entity_poly.pdbx_strand_id
1 'polypeptide(L)'
;MDRLFEWPSPELTIEFQGGEPLLNFEQVMHITRLIVTRNRQEGRSLRFVLASTLHDLTDAQLDFLAEHRFKLSTSLDGPEWLHNANRPRPGRDSYRRTVEGIERGRKRLGDDAVSALTTLTKLSLSVPGEIIDEYRQLGLHSISLRPLSPYGFATKTARRTGYSTADYLAFYKTAFEHLMAVNHAGYAMDESYASLLLSQLFTSFGHGYVDLRSPSGAGLGAVIYDYDGRVYPSDEARMLAAMGDTTWALGDVSQPVSAWLESPALASLLHAGVAEALPTCSDCAYVPLCGADPVEHYARQKNTVGHRPTSDFCQRNMGLFDFLLERFEKGTARDQRLMQRWAMRHSTAEEAAHAAA
;
A
#
# COMPACT_ATOMS: atom_id res chain seq x y z
N MET A 1 -14.59 17.75 7.05
CA MET A 1 -15.02 18.06 5.67
C MET A 1 -14.24 19.21 5.07
N ASP A 2 -14.27 20.40 5.70
CA ASP A 2 -13.57 21.57 5.13
C ASP A 2 -12.08 21.29 4.91
N ARG A 3 -11.43 20.61 5.85
CA ARG A 3 -10.00 20.26 5.78
C ARG A 3 -9.62 19.47 4.52
N LEU A 4 -10.51 18.58 4.04
CA LEU A 4 -10.27 17.83 2.82
C LEU A 4 -10.15 18.74 1.59
N PHE A 5 -10.99 19.78 1.51
CA PHE A 5 -11.03 20.70 0.37
C PHE A 5 -10.06 21.91 0.52
N GLU A 6 -9.35 22.04 1.64
CA GLU A 6 -8.25 22.98 1.78
C GLU A 6 -6.97 22.53 1.04
N TRP A 7 -6.85 21.23 0.74
CA TRP A 7 -5.73 20.72 -0.07
C TRP A 7 -5.84 21.23 -1.51
N PRO A 8 -4.72 21.67 -2.14
CA PRO A 8 -4.77 22.27 -3.46
C PRO A 8 -4.90 21.27 -4.62
N SER A 9 -4.82 19.95 -4.35
CA SER A 9 -4.84 18.93 -5.39
C SER A 9 -6.15 18.94 -6.18
N PRO A 10 -6.12 18.89 -7.52
CA PRO A 10 -7.31 18.74 -8.35
C PRO A 10 -7.95 17.34 -8.23
N GLU A 11 -7.19 16.37 -7.77
CA GLU A 11 -7.64 15.00 -7.53
C GLU A 11 -7.52 14.64 -6.05
N LEU A 12 -8.53 13.99 -5.50
CA LEU A 12 -8.57 13.55 -4.12
C LEU A 12 -8.93 12.06 -4.05
N THR A 13 -8.06 11.25 -3.47
CA THR A 13 -8.38 9.87 -3.11
C THR A 13 -8.79 9.84 -1.64
N ILE A 14 -9.98 9.36 -1.37
CA ILE A 14 -10.54 9.19 -0.04
C ILE A 14 -10.59 7.70 0.27
N GLU A 15 -9.74 7.27 1.20
CA GLU A 15 -9.68 5.88 1.62
C GLU A 15 -10.28 5.71 3.01
N PHE A 16 -11.28 4.83 3.11
CA PHE A 16 -11.84 4.38 4.38
C PHE A 16 -11.10 3.12 4.81
N GLN A 17 -10.36 3.24 5.90
CA GLN A 17 -9.61 2.15 6.50
C GLN A 17 -9.68 2.23 8.03
N GLY A 18 -8.93 1.42 8.72
CA GLY A 18 -8.86 1.45 10.18
C GLY A 18 -9.00 0.06 10.75
N GLY A 19 -9.88 -0.18 11.72
CA GLY A 19 -10.19 -1.53 12.19
C GLY A 19 -10.90 -2.33 11.10
N GLU A 20 -12.22 -2.11 10.97
CA GLU A 20 -13.05 -2.67 9.90
C GLU A 20 -14.16 -1.65 9.56
N PRO A 21 -14.06 -0.95 8.42
CA PRO A 21 -15.02 0.09 8.05
C PRO A 21 -16.47 -0.41 7.91
N LEU A 22 -16.65 -1.68 7.57
CA LEU A 22 -17.98 -2.28 7.44
C LEU A 22 -18.75 -2.32 8.76
N LEU A 23 -18.05 -2.30 9.91
CA LEU A 23 -18.70 -2.23 11.23
C LEU A 23 -19.40 -0.89 11.48
N ASN A 24 -19.02 0.16 10.78
CA ASN A 24 -19.64 1.49 10.87
C ASN A 24 -19.92 2.06 9.46
N PHE A 25 -20.53 1.25 8.62
CA PHE A 25 -20.78 1.60 7.23
C PHE A 25 -21.69 2.81 7.05
N GLU A 26 -22.56 3.10 8.01
CA GLU A 26 -23.37 4.31 8.02
C GLU A 26 -22.51 5.58 8.00
N GLN A 27 -21.36 5.58 8.72
CA GLN A 27 -20.42 6.70 8.67
C GLN A 27 -19.71 6.78 7.32
N VAL A 28 -19.35 5.66 6.71
CA VAL A 28 -18.79 5.64 5.34
C VAL A 28 -19.79 6.29 4.38
N MET A 29 -21.08 5.89 4.43
CA MET A 29 -22.11 6.49 3.58
C MET A 29 -22.29 7.98 3.85
N HIS A 30 -22.35 8.36 5.13
CA HIS A 30 -22.54 9.75 5.52
C HIS A 30 -21.43 10.66 5.01
N ILE A 31 -20.18 10.29 5.27
CA ILE A 31 -19.00 11.04 4.85
C ILE A 31 -18.92 11.11 3.32
N THR A 32 -19.14 10.00 2.62
CA THR A 32 -19.14 9.96 1.15
C THR A 32 -20.17 10.94 0.56
N ARG A 33 -21.42 10.92 1.07
CA ARG A 33 -22.47 11.84 0.60
C ARG A 33 -22.14 13.31 0.85
N LEU A 34 -21.56 13.62 2.01
CA LEU A 34 -21.10 14.96 2.32
C LEU A 34 -20.00 15.42 1.36
N ILE A 35 -19.00 14.57 1.09
CA ILE A 35 -17.90 14.87 0.15
C ILE A 35 -18.46 15.10 -1.25
N VAL A 36 -19.29 14.20 -1.76
CA VAL A 36 -19.91 14.31 -3.08
C VAL A 36 -20.75 15.59 -3.21
N THR A 37 -21.50 15.93 -2.17
CA THR A 37 -22.33 17.16 -2.15
C THR A 37 -21.45 18.41 -2.21
N ARG A 38 -20.40 18.48 -1.39
CA ARG A 38 -19.47 19.61 -1.39
C ARG A 38 -18.73 19.70 -2.73
N ASN A 39 -18.33 18.58 -3.30
CA ASN A 39 -17.58 18.55 -4.55
C ASN A 39 -18.34 19.06 -5.76
N ARG A 40 -19.67 19.17 -5.71
CA ARG A 40 -20.45 19.83 -6.77
C ARG A 40 -20.06 21.30 -6.97
N GLN A 41 -19.52 21.94 -5.92
CA GLN A 41 -19.04 23.31 -5.96
C GLN A 41 -17.52 23.39 -6.22
N GLU A 42 -16.77 22.39 -5.77
CA GLU A 42 -15.30 22.35 -5.86
C GLU A 42 -14.82 21.79 -7.21
N GLY A 43 -15.58 20.89 -7.85
CA GLY A 43 -15.30 20.38 -9.20
C GLY A 43 -14.07 19.48 -9.30
N ARG A 44 -13.65 18.82 -8.22
CA ARG A 44 -12.46 17.96 -8.19
C ARG A 44 -12.74 16.55 -8.65
N SER A 45 -11.72 15.86 -9.15
CA SER A 45 -11.76 14.42 -9.39
C SER A 45 -11.73 13.68 -8.04
N LEU A 46 -12.75 12.86 -7.77
CA LEU A 46 -12.85 12.07 -6.53
C LEU A 46 -12.67 10.58 -6.82
N ARG A 47 -11.82 9.94 -6.03
CA ARG A 47 -11.68 8.49 -5.99
C ARG A 47 -11.97 8.00 -4.57
N PHE A 48 -12.84 7.00 -4.44
CA PHE A 48 -13.15 6.38 -3.15
C PHE A 48 -12.55 4.97 -3.08
N VAL A 49 -11.92 4.64 -1.95
CA VAL A 49 -11.36 3.33 -1.66
C VAL A 49 -11.91 2.84 -0.32
N LEU A 50 -12.27 1.56 -0.24
CA LEU A 50 -12.63 0.88 0.99
C LEU A 50 -11.63 -0.24 1.25
N ALA A 51 -10.80 -0.10 2.29
CA ALA A 51 -9.90 -1.15 2.75
C ALA A 51 -10.60 -1.96 3.86
N SER A 52 -10.99 -3.20 3.55
CA SER A 52 -11.85 -4.02 4.39
C SER A 52 -11.57 -5.51 4.21
N THR A 53 -11.97 -6.32 5.19
CA THR A 53 -12.00 -7.79 5.05
C THR A 53 -13.01 -8.27 4.01
N LEU A 54 -13.94 -7.43 3.61
CA LEU A 54 -15.10 -7.71 2.74
C LEU A 54 -16.04 -8.80 3.29
N HIS A 55 -15.90 -9.15 4.58
CA HIS A 55 -16.77 -10.13 5.20
C HIS A 55 -18.20 -9.59 5.34
N ASP A 56 -19.15 -10.45 5.02
CA ASP A 56 -20.58 -10.20 5.26
C ASP A 56 -21.15 -8.92 4.60
N LEU A 57 -20.55 -8.50 3.46
CA LEU A 57 -21.10 -7.40 2.66
C LEU A 57 -22.57 -7.67 2.31
N THR A 58 -23.45 -6.72 2.60
CA THR A 58 -24.85 -6.77 2.17
C THR A 58 -25.04 -6.24 0.76
N ASP A 59 -26.14 -6.60 0.09
CA ASP A 59 -26.43 -6.08 -1.24
C ASP A 59 -26.62 -4.56 -1.22
N ALA A 60 -27.25 -4.01 -0.18
CA ALA A 60 -27.42 -2.57 -0.03
C ALA A 60 -26.07 -1.83 0.11
N GLN A 61 -25.08 -2.42 0.79
CA GLN A 61 -23.73 -1.87 0.87
C GLN A 61 -23.06 -1.93 -0.49
N LEU A 62 -23.15 -3.05 -1.19
CA LEU A 62 -22.59 -3.21 -2.54
C LEU A 62 -23.22 -2.23 -3.54
N ASP A 63 -24.52 -1.98 -3.45
CA ASP A 63 -25.23 -1.00 -4.29
C ASP A 63 -24.70 0.40 -4.06
N PHE A 64 -24.51 0.82 -2.81
CA PHE A 64 -23.93 2.11 -2.46
C PHE A 64 -22.49 2.26 -2.96
N LEU A 65 -21.67 1.22 -2.76
CA LEU A 65 -20.27 1.21 -3.22
C LEU A 65 -20.19 1.30 -4.75
N ALA A 66 -21.07 0.62 -5.46
CA ALA A 66 -21.16 0.68 -6.92
C ALA A 66 -21.64 2.06 -7.43
N GLU A 67 -22.65 2.65 -6.80
CA GLU A 67 -23.18 3.99 -7.12
C GLU A 67 -22.05 5.04 -7.05
N HIS A 68 -21.19 4.96 -6.04
CA HIS A 68 -20.11 5.90 -5.81
C HIS A 68 -18.75 5.43 -6.40
N ARG A 69 -18.74 4.39 -7.22
CA ARG A 69 -17.56 3.86 -7.93
C ARG A 69 -16.37 3.56 -7.02
N PHE A 70 -16.65 2.97 -5.85
CA PHE A 70 -15.58 2.58 -4.94
C PHE A 70 -14.64 1.55 -5.56
N LYS A 71 -13.36 1.67 -5.22
CA LYS A 71 -12.40 0.56 -5.31
C LYS A 71 -12.34 -0.14 -3.97
N LEU A 72 -12.30 -1.46 -4.00
CA LEU A 72 -12.20 -2.30 -2.81
C LEU A 72 -10.79 -2.85 -2.69
N SER A 73 -10.19 -2.71 -1.52
CA SER A 73 -8.92 -3.32 -1.17
C SER A 73 -9.14 -4.32 -0.04
N THR A 74 -8.69 -5.55 -0.23
CA THR A 74 -8.80 -6.57 0.80
C THR A 74 -7.49 -7.30 1.01
N SER A 75 -7.45 -8.17 2.01
CA SER A 75 -6.28 -8.98 2.29
C SER A 75 -6.56 -10.44 1.95
N LEU A 76 -5.68 -11.03 1.13
CA LEU A 76 -5.70 -12.45 0.81
C LEU A 76 -4.27 -12.99 0.93
N ASP A 77 -3.99 -13.80 1.96
CA ASP A 77 -2.62 -14.20 2.27
C ASP A 77 -2.14 -15.46 1.53
N GLY A 78 -2.98 -16.04 0.68
CA GLY A 78 -2.72 -17.26 -0.08
C GLY A 78 -3.79 -18.33 0.15
N PRO A 79 -3.47 -19.64 0.03
CA PRO A 79 -4.43 -20.72 0.14
C PRO A 79 -5.14 -20.75 1.50
N GLU A 80 -6.29 -21.39 1.55
CA GLU A 80 -7.22 -21.37 2.70
C GLU A 80 -6.53 -21.61 4.04
N TRP A 81 -5.70 -22.66 4.11
CA TRP A 81 -5.01 -23.01 5.34
C TRP A 81 -4.10 -21.89 5.85
N LEU A 82 -3.36 -21.24 4.95
CA LEU A 82 -2.44 -20.15 5.27
C LEU A 82 -3.20 -18.88 5.66
N HIS A 83 -4.20 -18.50 4.88
CA HIS A 83 -5.03 -17.32 5.17
C HIS A 83 -5.72 -17.48 6.53
N ASN A 84 -6.33 -18.62 6.81
CA ASN A 84 -7.00 -18.89 8.11
C ASN A 84 -6.01 -18.92 9.28
N ALA A 85 -4.76 -19.36 9.07
CA ALA A 85 -3.70 -19.33 10.09
C ALA A 85 -3.21 -17.89 10.38
N ASN A 86 -3.06 -17.07 9.34
CA ASN A 86 -2.62 -15.69 9.46
C ASN A 86 -3.71 -14.75 9.99
N ARG A 87 -4.97 -15.00 9.65
CA ARG A 87 -6.16 -14.21 10.01
C ARG A 87 -7.18 -15.05 10.79
N PRO A 88 -6.81 -15.48 12.00
CA PRO A 88 -7.67 -16.37 12.77
C PRO A 88 -8.96 -15.66 13.20
N ARG A 89 -10.07 -16.38 13.08
CA ARG A 89 -11.37 -16.01 13.65
C ARG A 89 -12.07 -17.22 14.27
N PRO A 90 -13.08 -17.02 15.12
CA PRO A 90 -13.74 -18.14 15.82
C PRO A 90 -14.28 -19.22 14.89
N GLY A 91 -14.83 -18.85 13.73
CA GLY A 91 -15.38 -19.79 12.74
C GLY A 91 -14.34 -20.49 11.86
N ARG A 92 -13.06 -20.11 11.94
CA ARG A 92 -11.97 -20.61 11.05
C ARG A 92 -12.30 -20.51 9.57
N ASP A 93 -13.10 -19.52 9.17
CA ASP A 93 -13.68 -19.33 7.85
C ASP A 93 -13.33 -17.96 7.23
N SER A 94 -12.23 -17.31 7.68
CA SER A 94 -11.83 -16.01 7.16
C SER A 94 -11.53 -16.06 5.67
N TYR A 95 -10.85 -17.11 5.17
CA TYR A 95 -10.60 -17.31 3.75
C TYR A 95 -11.91 -17.35 2.95
N ARG A 96 -12.82 -18.26 3.30
CA ARG A 96 -14.09 -18.41 2.57
C ARG A 96 -14.86 -17.10 2.49
N ARG A 97 -14.95 -16.35 3.60
CA ARG A 97 -15.66 -15.06 3.64
C ARG A 97 -14.96 -13.98 2.80
N THR A 98 -13.64 -13.95 2.81
CA THR A 98 -12.86 -13.03 1.98
C THR A 98 -13.07 -13.33 0.50
N VAL A 99 -12.98 -14.59 0.09
CA VAL A 99 -13.20 -15.00 -1.31
C VAL A 99 -14.64 -14.68 -1.76
N GLU A 100 -15.63 -15.01 -0.94
CA GLU A 100 -17.04 -14.65 -1.19
C GLU A 100 -17.22 -13.12 -1.34
N GLY A 101 -16.55 -12.35 -0.49
CA GLY A 101 -16.54 -10.88 -0.57
C GLY A 101 -15.90 -10.37 -1.87
N ILE A 102 -14.78 -10.95 -2.28
CA ILE A 102 -14.11 -10.63 -3.55
C ILE A 102 -15.03 -10.92 -4.74
N GLU A 103 -15.62 -12.11 -4.80
CA GLU A 103 -16.53 -12.54 -5.90
C GLU A 103 -17.76 -11.61 -5.99
N ARG A 104 -18.41 -11.34 -4.85
CA ARG A 104 -19.57 -10.44 -4.80
C ARG A 104 -19.20 -9.01 -5.17
N GLY A 105 -18.06 -8.52 -4.68
CA GLY A 105 -17.55 -7.19 -5.03
C GLY A 105 -17.29 -7.08 -6.53
N ARG A 106 -16.57 -8.02 -7.12
CA ARG A 106 -16.28 -8.04 -8.56
C ARG A 106 -17.56 -8.13 -9.41
N LYS A 107 -18.49 -8.99 -9.02
CA LYS A 107 -19.78 -9.13 -9.71
C LYS A 107 -20.58 -7.82 -9.72
N ARG A 108 -20.50 -7.02 -8.65
CA ARG A 108 -21.34 -5.81 -8.50
C ARG A 108 -20.64 -4.54 -9.01
N LEU A 109 -19.32 -4.41 -8.78
CA LEU A 109 -18.56 -3.20 -9.09
C LEU A 109 -17.70 -3.32 -10.36
N GLY A 110 -17.47 -4.54 -10.84
CA GLY A 110 -16.58 -4.87 -11.95
C GLY A 110 -15.27 -5.52 -11.49
N ASP A 111 -14.64 -6.27 -12.40
CA ASP A 111 -13.44 -7.06 -12.08
C ASP A 111 -12.28 -6.21 -11.57
N ASP A 112 -12.06 -5.05 -12.17
CA ASP A 112 -10.98 -4.12 -11.78
C ASP A 112 -11.28 -3.30 -10.53
N ALA A 113 -12.47 -3.46 -9.92
CA ALA A 113 -12.84 -2.71 -8.74
C ALA A 113 -12.34 -3.33 -7.44
N VAL A 114 -11.90 -4.59 -7.45
CA VAL A 114 -11.44 -5.31 -6.27
C VAL A 114 -9.98 -5.72 -6.42
N SER A 115 -9.15 -5.26 -5.49
CA SER A 115 -7.75 -5.65 -5.35
C SER A 115 -7.52 -6.43 -4.06
N ALA A 116 -6.56 -7.34 -4.07
CA ALA A 116 -6.14 -8.07 -2.90
C ALA A 116 -4.63 -7.88 -2.67
N LEU A 117 -4.22 -7.86 -1.41
CA LEU A 117 -2.82 -7.82 -1.02
C LEU A 117 -2.49 -8.92 -0.02
N THR A 118 -1.28 -9.44 -0.12
CA THR A 118 -0.77 -10.49 0.77
C THR A 118 0.14 -9.86 1.81
N THR A 119 -0.14 -10.13 3.10
CA THR A 119 0.82 -9.83 4.17
C THR A 119 1.58 -11.11 4.51
N LEU A 120 2.88 -11.10 4.24
CA LEU A 120 3.73 -12.25 4.44
C LEU A 120 4.05 -12.46 5.92
N THR A 121 3.91 -13.69 6.38
CA THR A 121 4.35 -14.15 7.70
C THR A 121 5.43 -15.21 7.53
N LYS A 122 6.03 -15.68 8.62
CA LYS A 122 6.98 -16.78 8.59
C LYS A 122 6.40 -18.05 7.93
N LEU A 123 5.10 -18.31 8.09
CA LEU A 123 4.43 -19.43 7.42
C LEU A 123 4.37 -19.26 5.91
N SER A 124 4.19 -18.05 5.44
CA SER A 124 4.11 -17.73 4.01
C SER A 124 5.39 -18.08 3.25
N LEU A 125 6.54 -18.00 3.93
CA LEU A 125 7.86 -18.16 3.30
C LEU A 125 8.10 -19.57 2.73
N SER A 126 7.36 -20.57 3.16
CA SER A 126 7.51 -21.95 2.70
C SER A 126 6.72 -22.26 1.41
N VAL A 127 5.81 -21.37 1.00
CA VAL A 127 4.82 -21.65 -0.07
C VAL A 127 4.66 -20.50 -1.09
N PRO A 128 5.76 -19.95 -1.63
CA PRO A 128 5.71 -18.80 -2.53
C PRO A 128 4.86 -19.06 -3.79
N GLY A 129 4.94 -20.26 -4.37
CA GLY A 129 4.17 -20.64 -5.55
C GLY A 129 2.69 -20.80 -5.25
N GLU A 130 2.34 -21.44 -4.13
CA GLU A 130 0.93 -21.65 -3.76
C GLU A 130 0.18 -20.32 -3.55
N ILE A 131 0.87 -19.31 -3.01
CA ILE A 131 0.29 -17.96 -2.84
C ILE A 131 -0.07 -17.34 -4.19
N ILE A 132 0.81 -17.42 -5.17
CA ILE A 132 0.58 -16.90 -6.52
C ILE A 132 -0.51 -17.70 -7.25
N ASP A 133 -0.47 -19.02 -7.13
CA ASP A 133 -1.45 -19.89 -7.74
C ASP A 133 -2.85 -19.67 -7.18
N GLU A 134 -2.98 -19.31 -5.90
CA GLU A 134 -4.26 -18.94 -5.28
C GLU A 134 -4.86 -17.69 -5.96
N TYR A 135 -4.06 -16.65 -6.16
CA TYR A 135 -4.50 -15.43 -6.84
C TYR A 135 -4.91 -15.74 -8.29
N ARG A 136 -4.14 -16.56 -8.98
CA ARG A 136 -4.45 -17.01 -10.34
C ARG A 136 -5.76 -17.78 -10.42
N GLN A 137 -6.02 -18.70 -9.48
CA GLN A 137 -7.26 -19.50 -9.42
C GLN A 137 -8.49 -18.62 -9.19
N LEU A 138 -8.35 -17.56 -8.41
CA LEU A 138 -9.40 -16.56 -8.18
C LEU A 138 -9.53 -15.52 -9.31
N GLY A 139 -8.75 -15.65 -10.39
CA GLY A 139 -8.80 -14.74 -11.53
C GLY A 139 -8.29 -13.32 -11.19
N LEU A 140 -7.39 -13.19 -10.22
CA LEU A 140 -6.76 -11.92 -9.89
C LEU A 140 -5.51 -11.72 -10.77
N HIS A 141 -5.35 -10.52 -11.31
CA HIS A 141 -4.28 -10.17 -12.25
C HIS A 141 -3.14 -9.36 -11.64
N SER A 142 -3.19 -9.13 -10.34
CA SER A 142 -2.14 -8.42 -9.59
C SER A 142 -2.01 -9.02 -8.20
N ILE A 143 -0.78 -9.11 -7.71
CA ILE A 143 -0.48 -9.50 -6.34
C ILE A 143 0.47 -8.48 -5.72
N SER A 144 0.32 -8.22 -4.41
CA SER A 144 1.26 -7.41 -3.65
C SER A 144 1.84 -8.26 -2.53
N LEU A 145 3.12 -8.61 -2.62
CA LEU A 145 3.84 -9.45 -1.66
C LEU A 145 4.43 -8.59 -0.54
N ARG A 146 3.58 -8.05 0.33
CA ARG A 146 3.99 -7.10 1.36
C ARG A 146 4.74 -7.78 2.50
N PRO A 147 5.93 -7.27 2.90
CA PRO A 147 6.61 -7.72 4.09
C PRO A 147 5.77 -7.39 5.34
N LEU A 148 6.06 -8.13 6.43
CA LEU A 148 5.42 -7.87 7.71
C LEU A 148 5.83 -6.49 8.22
N SER A 149 4.84 -5.67 8.51
CA SER A 149 5.02 -4.31 9.02
C SER A 149 5.58 -4.31 10.45
N PRO A 150 6.45 -3.36 10.83
CA PRO A 150 6.96 -3.24 12.19
C PRO A 150 5.98 -2.54 13.15
N TYR A 151 4.69 -2.50 12.84
CA TYR A 151 3.68 -1.74 13.57
C TYR A 151 2.55 -2.62 14.10
N GLY A 152 1.81 -2.08 15.08
CA GLY A 152 0.54 -2.63 15.53
C GLY A 152 0.64 -4.05 16.08
N PHE A 153 -0.29 -4.90 15.64
CA PHE A 153 -0.39 -6.29 16.12
C PHE A 153 0.82 -7.15 15.72
N ALA A 154 1.47 -6.83 14.60
CA ALA A 154 2.63 -7.56 14.09
C ALA A 154 3.80 -7.54 15.12
N THR A 155 3.99 -6.44 15.85
CA THR A 155 5.03 -6.35 16.88
C THR A 155 4.76 -7.31 18.05
N LYS A 156 3.48 -7.49 18.43
CA LYS A 156 3.09 -8.42 19.51
C LYS A 156 3.27 -9.88 19.12
N THR A 157 3.21 -10.19 17.84
CA THR A 157 3.33 -11.56 17.32
C THR A 157 4.67 -11.85 16.65
N ALA A 158 5.62 -10.91 16.66
CA ALA A 158 6.89 -10.97 15.93
C ALA A 158 7.70 -12.26 16.14
N ARG A 159 7.69 -12.83 17.37
CA ARG A 159 8.36 -14.12 17.64
C ARG A 159 7.78 -15.29 16.85
N ARG A 160 6.48 -15.25 16.52
CA ARG A 160 5.76 -16.32 15.81
C ARG A 160 5.69 -16.06 14.32
N THR A 161 5.48 -14.81 13.92
CA THR A 161 5.17 -14.40 12.53
C THR A 161 6.32 -13.75 11.82
N GLY A 162 7.34 -13.27 12.56
CA GLY A 162 8.49 -12.54 12.03
C GLY A 162 9.52 -13.42 11.33
N TYR A 163 10.29 -12.79 10.49
CA TYR A 163 11.38 -13.37 9.69
C TYR A 163 12.42 -12.26 9.40
N SER A 164 13.60 -12.63 8.90
CA SER A 164 14.64 -11.69 8.54
C SER A 164 14.40 -11.07 7.15
N THR A 165 15.04 -9.93 6.88
CA THR A 165 15.05 -9.33 5.53
C THR A 165 15.66 -10.28 4.49
N ALA A 166 16.67 -11.07 4.87
CA ALA A 166 17.26 -12.08 3.99
C ALA A 166 16.26 -13.19 3.62
N ASP A 167 15.48 -13.67 4.60
CA ASP A 167 14.42 -14.66 4.35
C ASP A 167 13.35 -14.10 3.42
N TYR A 168 12.95 -12.83 3.61
CA TYR A 168 12.02 -12.15 2.71
C TYR A 168 12.53 -12.08 1.28
N LEU A 169 13.79 -11.66 1.09
CA LEU A 169 14.40 -11.55 -0.24
C LEU A 169 14.52 -12.91 -0.93
N ALA A 170 14.85 -13.96 -0.18
CA ALA A 170 14.88 -15.32 -0.72
C ALA A 170 13.50 -15.80 -1.18
N PHE A 171 12.48 -15.58 -0.34
CA PHE A 171 11.08 -15.84 -0.69
C PHE A 171 10.67 -15.06 -1.94
N TYR A 172 10.94 -13.74 -1.95
CA TYR A 172 10.52 -12.84 -3.03
C TYR A 172 11.10 -13.28 -4.38
N LYS A 173 12.38 -13.64 -4.42
CA LYS A 173 13.03 -14.16 -5.63
C LYS A 173 12.34 -15.43 -6.14
N THR A 174 12.03 -16.37 -5.26
CA THR A 174 11.33 -17.61 -5.63
C THR A 174 9.91 -17.34 -6.12
N ALA A 175 9.17 -16.47 -5.43
CA ALA A 175 7.83 -16.05 -5.83
C ALA A 175 7.84 -15.35 -7.19
N PHE A 176 8.80 -14.44 -7.40
CA PHE A 176 8.95 -13.72 -8.67
C PHE A 176 9.19 -14.66 -9.85
N GLU A 177 10.08 -15.66 -9.71
CA GLU A 177 10.33 -16.64 -10.78
C GLU A 177 9.08 -17.49 -11.08
N HIS A 178 8.31 -17.86 -10.05
CA HIS A 178 7.04 -18.54 -10.26
C HIS A 178 6.03 -17.64 -11.01
N LEU A 179 5.96 -16.37 -10.65
CA LEU A 179 5.11 -15.39 -11.33
C LEU A 179 5.51 -15.20 -12.81
N MET A 180 6.82 -15.15 -13.09
CA MET A 180 7.33 -15.14 -14.47
C MET A 180 6.87 -16.37 -15.25
N ALA A 181 6.95 -17.56 -14.65
CA ALA A 181 6.49 -18.81 -15.27
C ALA A 181 4.97 -18.79 -15.55
N VAL A 182 4.16 -18.28 -14.61
CA VAL A 182 2.70 -18.09 -14.79
C VAL A 182 2.40 -17.19 -15.99
N ASN A 183 3.13 -16.07 -16.12
CA ASN A 183 3.00 -15.18 -17.28
C ASN A 183 3.44 -15.83 -18.59
N HIS A 184 4.51 -16.63 -18.56
CA HIS A 184 4.95 -17.38 -19.74
C HIS A 184 3.96 -18.48 -20.14
N ALA A 185 3.20 -19.02 -19.19
CA ALA A 185 2.11 -19.95 -19.46
C ALA A 185 0.84 -19.27 -20.00
N GLY A 186 0.84 -17.93 -20.16
CA GLY A 186 -0.24 -17.16 -20.78
C GLY A 186 -1.22 -16.48 -19.83
N TYR A 187 -1.03 -16.58 -18.51
CA TYR A 187 -1.85 -15.85 -17.55
C TYR A 187 -1.17 -14.53 -17.17
N ALA A 188 -1.72 -13.40 -17.62
CA ALA A 188 -1.17 -12.07 -17.33
C ALA A 188 -1.39 -11.71 -15.87
N MET A 189 -0.29 -11.55 -15.13
CA MET A 189 -0.30 -11.18 -13.70
C MET A 189 0.96 -10.39 -13.36
N ASP A 190 0.84 -9.34 -12.57
CA ASP A 190 1.98 -8.55 -12.10
C ASP A 190 2.14 -8.62 -10.57
N GLU A 191 3.35 -8.32 -10.11
CA GLU A 191 3.61 -8.02 -8.72
C GLU A 191 3.69 -6.51 -8.54
N SER A 192 2.83 -5.98 -7.68
CA SER A 192 2.59 -4.52 -7.58
C SER A 192 3.82 -3.73 -7.17
N TYR A 193 4.65 -4.26 -6.24
CA TYR A 193 5.84 -3.55 -5.78
C TYR A 193 6.95 -3.60 -6.83
N ALA A 194 7.13 -4.76 -7.52
CA ALA A 194 8.03 -4.83 -8.68
C ALA A 194 7.62 -3.85 -9.77
N SER A 195 6.32 -3.75 -10.05
CA SER A 195 5.81 -2.79 -11.05
C SER A 195 6.15 -1.34 -10.68
N LEU A 196 6.04 -0.97 -9.41
CA LEU A 196 6.46 0.35 -8.91
C LEU A 196 7.96 0.60 -9.09
N LEU A 197 8.80 -0.35 -8.66
CA LEU A 197 10.26 -0.23 -8.79
C LEU A 197 10.72 -0.18 -10.26
N LEU A 198 10.12 -1.01 -11.10
CA LEU A 198 10.39 -1.03 -12.54
C LEU A 198 9.92 0.26 -13.24
N SER A 199 8.80 0.83 -12.79
CA SER A 199 8.34 2.15 -13.28
C SER A 199 9.36 3.24 -12.99
N GLN A 200 9.93 3.28 -11.77
CA GLN A 200 11.00 4.21 -11.43
C GLN A 200 12.27 4.00 -12.27
N LEU A 201 12.59 2.73 -12.61
CA LEU A 201 13.77 2.39 -13.41
C LEU A 201 13.62 2.76 -14.89
N PHE A 202 12.43 2.62 -15.47
CA PHE A 202 12.21 2.66 -16.92
C PHE A 202 11.35 3.83 -17.40
N THR A 203 10.77 4.62 -16.50
CA THR A 203 9.94 5.76 -16.86
C THR A 203 10.37 7.02 -16.12
N SER A 204 10.00 8.19 -16.65
CA SER A 204 10.17 9.48 -15.98
C SER A 204 8.93 9.88 -15.15
N PHE A 205 7.92 9.03 -15.07
CA PHE A 205 6.67 9.32 -14.38
C PHE A 205 6.80 9.01 -12.89
N GLY A 206 6.27 9.87 -12.05
CA GLY A 206 6.10 9.60 -10.62
C GLY A 206 4.99 8.56 -10.43
N HIS A 207 5.17 7.64 -9.50
CA HIS A 207 4.18 6.59 -9.22
C HIS A 207 3.27 6.89 -8.00
N GLY A 208 3.36 8.10 -7.43
CA GLY A 208 2.52 8.51 -6.30
C GLY A 208 2.80 7.79 -4.95
N TYR A 209 3.67 6.78 -4.93
CA TYR A 209 3.97 6.03 -3.71
C TYR A 209 4.90 6.82 -2.79
N VAL A 210 4.39 7.23 -1.64
CA VAL A 210 5.04 8.23 -0.76
C VAL A 210 6.35 7.74 -0.14
N ASP A 211 6.50 6.43 0.08
CA ASP A 211 7.67 5.84 0.75
C ASP A 211 8.88 5.66 -0.17
N LEU A 212 8.67 5.70 -1.49
CA LEU A 212 9.69 5.49 -2.51
C LEU A 212 10.07 6.77 -3.26
N ARG A 213 9.89 7.92 -2.67
CA ARG A 213 10.30 9.18 -3.29
C ARG A 213 11.07 10.07 -2.32
N SER A 214 11.86 10.95 -2.89
CA SER A 214 12.59 12.00 -2.19
C SER A 214 12.19 13.36 -2.79
N PRO A 215 11.76 14.34 -1.97
CA PRO A 215 11.41 14.21 -0.56
C PRO A 215 10.26 13.24 -0.28
N SER A 216 10.25 12.65 0.93
CA SER A 216 9.15 11.78 1.37
C SER A 216 7.79 12.48 1.27
N GLY A 217 6.79 11.73 0.79
CA GLY A 217 5.44 12.28 0.64
C GLY A 217 4.57 12.26 1.89
N ALA A 218 5.07 11.73 3.01
CA ALA A 218 4.32 11.65 4.26
C ALA A 218 3.90 13.05 4.74
N GLY A 219 2.60 13.24 5.00
CA GLY A 219 2.02 14.51 5.42
C GLY A 219 1.82 15.55 4.30
N LEU A 220 2.32 15.29 3.08
CA LEU A 220 2.14 16.15 1.92
C LEU A 220 1.30 15.48 0.82
N GLY A 221 1.62 14.24 0.47
CA GLY A 221 0.88 13.44 -0.51
C GLY A 221 -0.25 12.62 0.10
N ALA A 222 -0.23 12.41 1.41
CA ALA A 222 -1.27 11.73 2.15
C ALA A 222 -1.33 12.23 3.59
N VAL A 223 -2.52 12.26 4.17
CA VAL A 223 -2.77 12.48 5.61
C VAL A 223 -3.85 11.53 6.08
N ILE A 224 -3.77 11.13 7.34
CA ILE A 224 -4.71 10.23 7.98
C ILE A 224 -5.50 10.98 9.05
N TYR A 225 -6.83 10.96 8.92
CA TYR A 225 -7.75 11.44 9.94
C TYR A 225 -8.12 10.27 10.85
N ASP A 226 -7.70 10.29 12.10
CA ASP A 226 -7.99 9.21 13.04
C ASP A 226 -9.35 9.41 13.73
N TYR A 227 -9.87 8.36 14.34
CA TYR A 227 -11.20 8.34 14.97
C TYR A 227 -11.34 9.33 16.13
N ASP A 228 -10.26 9.73 16.75
CA ASP A 228 -10.23 10.69 17.85
C ASP A 228 -10.09 12.17 17.39
N GLY A 229 -10.07 12.38 16.07
CA GLY A 229 -9.93 13.68 15.44
C GLY A 229 -8.49 14.15 15.24
N ARG A 230 -7.49 13.39 15.65
CA ARG A 230 -6.09 13.73 15.36
C ARG A 230 -5.76 13.43 13.90
N VAL A 231 -4.76 14.13 13.40
CA VAL A 231 -4.28 14.01 12.02
C VAL A 231 -2.83 13.55 12.02
N TYR A 232 -2.55 12.54 11.21
CA TYR A 232 -1.22 11.95 11.09
C TYR A 232 -0.69 12.01 9.65
N PRO A 233 0.65 12.05 9.45
CA PRO A 233 1.26 12.17 8.12
C PRO A 233 1.18 10.89 7.28
N SER A 234 0.98 9.74 7.91
CA SER A 234 0.84 8.44 7.24
C SER A 234 0.10 7.43 8.11
N ASP A 235 -0.29 6.29 7.53
CA ASP A 235 -0.92 5.20 8.28
C ASP A 235 0.04 4.59 9.31
N GLU A 236 1.32 4.48 8.99
CA GLU A 236 2.38 4.02 9.90
C GLU A 236 2.48 4.90 11.15
N ALA A 237 2.44 6.22 10.97
CA ALA A 237 2.43 7.18 12.09
C ALA A 237 1.17 7.01 12.95
N ARG A 238 -0.01 6.79 12.34
CA ARG A 238 -1.24 6.46 13.05
C ARG A 238 -1.13 5.13 13.79
N MET A 239 -0.51 4.12 13.17
CA MET A 239 -0.28 2.83 13.84
C MET A 239 0.64 2.96 15.07
N LEU A 240 1.65 3.82 15.02
CA LEU A 240 2.48 4.16 16.19
C LEU A 240 1.63 4.80 17.29
N ALA A 241 0.72 5.71 16.94
CA ALA A 241 -0.19 6.33 17.90
C ALA A 241 -1.11 5.28 18.56
N ALA A 242 -1.62 4.31 17.81
CA ALA A 242 -2.39 3.19 18.34
C ALA A 242 -1.55 2.28 19.29
N MET A 243 -0.23 2.36 19.21
CA MET A 243 0.72 1.70 20.14
C MET A 243 1.12 2.60 21.33
N GLY A 244 0.58 3.82 21.43
CA GLY A 244 0.83 4.78 22.49
C GLY A 244 1.88 5.86 22.15
N ASP A 245 2.41 5.88 20.93
CA ASP A 245 3.41 6.87 20.50
C ASP A 245 2.78 7.88 19.54
N THR A 246 2.35 9.02 20.06
CA THR A 246 1.68 10.10 19.32
C THR A 246 2.64 11.18 18.80
N THR A 247 3.94 10.94 18.79
CA THR A 247 4.98 11.90 18.39
C THR A 247 4.71 12.54 17.02
N TRP A 248 4.11 11.81 16.11
CA TRP A 248 3.89 12.23 14.73
C TRP A 248 2.51 12.83 14.46
N ALA A 249 1.74 13.18 15.51
CA ALA A 249 0.49 13.92 15.30
C ALA A 249 0.79 15.31 14.73
N LEU A 250 0.18 15.64 13.59
CA LEU A 250 0.32 16.95 12.93
C LEU A 250 -0.56 18.01 13.61
N GLY A 251 -1.64 17.57 14.23
CA GLY A 251 -2.67 18.39 14.85
C GLY A 251 -3.98 17.63 14.94
N ASP A 252 -5.09 18.36 14.91
CA ASP A 252 -6.44 17.79 14.90
C ASP A 252 -7.35 18.49 13.89
N VAL A 253 -8.54 17.89 13.63
CA VAL A 253 -9.48 18.34 12.60
C VAL A 253 -10.10 19.72 12.86
N SER A 254 -9.96 20.30 14.07
CA SER A 254 -10.40 21.66 14.37
C SER A 254 -9.46 22.73 13.78
N GLN A 255 -8.22 22.38 13.55
CA GLN A 255 -7.19 23.26 13.01
C GLN A 255 -7.21 23.28 11.48
N PRO A 256 -6.83 24.40 10.82
CA PRO A 256 -6.68 24.46 9.37
C PRO A 256 -5.48 23.64 8.90
N VAL A 257 -5.48 23.24 7.62
CA VAL A 257 -4.38 22.48 7.00
C VAL A 257 -3.04 23.22 7.11
N SER A 258 -3.03 24.55 7.03
CA SER A 258 -1.82 25.37 7.23
C SER A 258 -1.13 25.10 8.57
N ALA A 259 -1.90 24.90 9.65
CA ALA A 259 -1.33 24.59 10.97
C ALA A 259 -0.68 23.21 11.01
N TRP A 260 -1.21 22.23 10.26
CA TRP A 260 -0.58 20.91 10.14
C TRP A 260 0.71 20.97 9.33
N LEU A 261 0.73 21.76 8.25
CA LEU A 261 1.92 21.98 7.44
C LEU A 261 3.04 22.70 8.19
N GLU A 262 2.72 23.50 9.20
CA GLU A 262 3.68 24.19 10.07
C GLU A 262 4.04 23.37 11.32
N SER A 263 3.52 22.16 11.48
CA SER A 263 3.78 21.36 12.67
C SER A 263 5.26 20.95 12.80
N PRO A 264 5.83 20.96 14.02
CA PRO A 264 7.20 20.47 14.24
C PRO A 264 7.39 19.00 13.85
N ALA A 265 6.33 18.20 13.97
CA ALA A 265 6.34 16.80 13.57
C ALA A 265 6.56 16.67 12.05
N LEU A 266 5.81 17.41 11.23
CA LEU A 266 6.01 17.42 9.79
C LEU A 266 7.37 17.97 9.39
N ALA A 267 7.81 19.09 9.99
CA ALA A 267 9.13 19.65 9.72
C ALA A 267 10.25 18.62 9.97
N SER A 268 10.18 17.87 11.08
CA SER A 268 11.13 16.80 11.39
C SER A 268 11.12 15.69 10.34
N LEU A 269 9.94 15.25 9.89
CA LEU A 269 9.81 14.22 8.86
C LEU A 269 10.32 14.70 7.50
N LEU A 270 10.07 15.95 7.13
CA LEU A 270 10.55 16.52 5.87
C LEU A 270 12.09 16.60 5.84
N HIS A 271 12.73 17.06 6.94
CA HIS A 271 14.20 17.08 7.03
C HIS A 271 14.81 15.69 6.91
N ALA A 272 14.22 14.68 7.54
CA ALA A 272 14.68 13.30 7.47
C ALA A 272 14.19 12.56 6.19
N GLY A 273 13.34 13.20 5.41
CA GLY A 273 12.71 12.64 4.21
C GLY A 273 13.43 12.95 2.90
N VAL A 274 14.52 13.75 2.92
CA VAL A 274 15.32 14.09 1.73
C VAL A 274 16.50 13.13 1.64
N ALA A 275 16.35 12.04 0.89
CA ALA A 275 17.34 10.97 0.82
C ALA A 275 18.72 11.48 0.38
N GLU A 276 18.77 12.43 -0.56
CA GLU A 276 20.01 13.02 -1.08
C GLU A 276 20.83 13.79 -0.03
N ALA A 277 20.18 14.23 1.06
CA ALA A 277 20.84 14.93 2.16
C ALA A 277 21.19 14.02 3.35
N LEU A 278 20.83 12.74 3.29
CA LEU A 278 21.05 11.81 4.42
C LEU A 278 22.41 11.11 4.33
N PRO A 279 23.07 10.88 5.47
CA PRO A 279 24.31 10.09 5.50
C PRO A 279 24.10 8.73 4.86
N THR A 280 25.07 8.28 4.09
CA THR A 280 25.10 7.04 3.28
C THR A 280 24.11 6.99 2.13
N CYS A 281 22.95 7.67 2.21
CA CYS A 281 22.04 7.76 1.07
C CYS A 281 22.60 8.67 -0.02
N SER A 282 23.24 9.80 0.33
CA SER A 282 23.87 10.74 -0.61
C SER A 282 24.86 10.08 -1.58
N ASP A 283 25.51 9.01 -1.13
CA ASP A 283 26.51 8.27 -1.92
C ASP A 283 25.95 6.93 -2.47
N CYS A 284 24.65 6.68 -2.28
CA CYS A 284 24.03 5.43 -2.71
C CYS A 284 23.64 5.47 -4.19
N ALA A 285 23.99 4.45 -4.95
CA ALA A 285 23.63 4.33 -6.36
C ALA A 285 22.12 4.30 -6.60
N TYR A 286 21.33 3.90 -5.59
CA TYR A 286 19.88 3.79 -5.67
C TYR A 286 19.13 5.05 -5.17
N VAL A 287 19.81 6.10 -4.76
CA VAL A 287 19.14 7.32 -4.26
C VAL A 287 18.11 7.88 -5.23
N PRO A 288 18.30 7.86 -6.56
CA PRO A 288 17.28 8.36 -7.50
C PRO A 288 16.00 7.52 -7.55
N LEU A 289 16.05 6.30 -7.02
CA LEU A 289 14.99 5.29 -7.10
C LEU A 289 14.38 4.98 -5.74
N CYS A 290 14.96 5.49 -4.64
CA CYS A 290 14.62 5.10 -3.28
C CYS A 290 14.10 6.29 -2.48
N GLY A 291 13.23 6.01 -1.51
CA GLY A 291 12.79 6.98 -0.52
C GLY A 291 13.56 6.87 0.79
N ALA A 292 13.26 7.75 1.72
CA ALA A 292 13.94 7.80 3.02
C ALA A 292 13.17 7.10 4.15
N ASP A 293 11.87 7.00 4.06
CA ASP A 293 10.92 6.48 5.07
C ASP A 293 11.31 6.79 6.54
N PRO A 294 11.19 8.05 6.96
CA PRO A 294 11.59 8.45 8.32
C PRO A 294 10.73 7.83 9.41
N VAL A 295 9.48 7.44 9.11
CA VAL A 295 8.58 6.83 10.09
C VAL A 295 8.97 5.39 10.37
N GLU A 296 9.33 4.58 9.35
CA GLU A 296 9.83 3.21 9.54
C GLU A 296 11.16 3.21 10.33
N HIS A 297 12.08 4.13 10.00
CA HIS A 297 13.34 4.26 10.74
C HIS A 297 13.10 4.64 12.22
N TYR A 298 12.22 5.59 12.47
CA TYR A 298 11.86 5.92 13.84
C TYR A 298 11.22 4.74 14.59
N ALA A 299 10.31 4.03 13.95
CA ALA A 299 9.67 2.87 14.58
C ALA A 299 10.67 1.81 15.04
N ARG A 300 11.66 1.51 14.19
CA ARG A 300 12.65 0.45 14.44
C ARG A 300 13.86 0.90 15.24
N GLN A 301 14.35 2.11 14.98
CA GLN A 301 15.64 2.60 15.51
C GLN A 301 15.51 3.82 16.43
N LYS A 302 14.28 4.31 16.65
CA LYS A 302 14.00 5.53 17.43
C LYS A 302 14.74 6.77 16.93
N ASN A 303 15.02 6.80 15.64
CA ASN A 303 15.69 7.89 14.94
C ASN A 303 15.15 7.97 13.51
N THR A 304 14.70 9.15 13.07
CA THR A 304 14.10 9.37 11.73
C THR A 304 15.09 9.21 10.58
N VAL A 305 16.36 9.56 10.81
CA VAL A 305 17.44 9.32 9.84
C VAL A 305 17.83 7.84 9.84
N GLY A 306 17.99 7.26 11.02
CA GLY A 306 18.39 5.88 11.23
C GLY A 306 19.85 5.59 10.82
N HIS A 307 20.30 4.37 11.13
CA HIS A 307 21.57 3.83 10.67
C HIS A 307 21.31 2.94 9.45
N ARG A 308 21.52 3.47 8.25
CA ARG A 308 21.16 2.85 6.97
C ARG A 308 21.76 1.45 6.75
N PRO A 309 23.04 1.19 7.05
CA PRO A 309 23.61 -0.15 6.86
C PRO A 309 22.90 -1.27 7.65
N THR A 310 22.29 -0.96 8.78
CA THR A 310 21.53 -1.94 9.60
C THR A 310 20.01 -1.78 9.46
N SER A 311 19.53 -0.95 8.53
CA SER A 311 18.12 -0.73 8.31
C SER A 311 17.52 -1.85 7.45
N ASP A 312 16.49 -2.52 7.96
CA ASP A 312 15.70 -3.50 7.20
C ASP A 312 15.08 -2.87 5.94
N PHE A 313 14.62 -1.62 6.02
CA PHE A 313 14.12 -0.87 4.87
C PHE A 313 15.18 -0.74 3.78
N CYS A 314 16.38 -0.27 4.15
CA CYS A 314 17.49 -0.09 3.22
C CYS A 314 17.92 -1.42 2.59
N GLN A 315 18.18 -2.45 3.42
CA GLN A 315 18.59 -3.77 2.93
C GLN A 315 17.56 -4.42 2.02
N ARG A 316 16.27 -4.28 2.35
CA ARG A 316 15.17 -4.78 1.54
C ARG A 316 15.13 -4.10 0.16
N ASN A 317 15.13 -2.78 0.14
CA ASN A 317 15.01 -2.04 -1.12
C ASN A 317 16.23 -2.24 -2.01
N MET A 318 17.45 -2.16 -1.47
CA MET A 318 18.66 -2.47 -2.23
C MET A 318 18.62 -3.89 -2.80
N GLY A 319 18.25 -4.88 -1.99
CA GLY A 319 18.16 -6.27 -2.44
C GLY A 319 17.09 -6.51 -3.51
N LEU A 320 16.01 -5.75 -3.50
CA LEU A 320 14.97 -5.79 -4.55
C LEU A 320 15.45 -5.08 -5.83
N PHE A 321 16.08 -3.92 -5.73
CA PHE A 321 16.67 -3.23 -6.89
C PHE A 321 17.75 -4.08 -7.55
N ASP A 322 18.71 -4.62 -6.78
CA ASP A 322 19.73 -5.53 -7.29
C ASP A 322 19.12 -6.72 -8.03
N PHE A 323 18.12 -7.35 -7.41
CA PHE A 323 17.46 -8.51 -8.00
C PHE A 323 16.72 -8.17 -9.30
N LEU A 324 15.94 -7.08 -9.33
CA LEU A 324 15.17 -6.72 -10.51
C LEU A 324 16.06 -6.28 -11.68
N LEU A 325 17.13 -5.52 -11.39
CA LEU A 325 18.12 -5.11 -12.40
C LEU A 325 18.87 -6.34 -12.96
N GLU A 326 19.37 -7.21 -12.10
CA GLU A 326 20.04 -8.44 -12.52
C GLU A 326 19.12 -9.34 -13.34
N ARG A 327 17.87 -9.47 -12.89
CA ARG A 327 16.87 -10.29 -13.59
C ARG A 327 16.48 -9.72 -14.95
N PHE A 328 16.41 -8.39 -15.05
CA PHE A 328 16.19 -7.71 -16.34
C PHE A 328 17.38 -7.89 -17.27
N GLU A 329 18.61 -7.67 -16.80
CA GLU A 329 19.84 -7.77 -17.59
C GLU A 329 20.06 -9.19 -18.12
N LYS A 330 19.94 -10.20 -17.26
CA LYS A 330 20.19 -11.61 -17.59
C LYS A 330 18.99 -12.32 -18.22
N GLY A 331 17.83 -11.66 -18.24
CA GLY A 331 16.58 -12.21 -18.75
C GLY A 331 16.56 -12.33 -20.27
N THR A 332 15.70 -13.21 -20.77
CA THR A 332 15.41 -13.29 -22.19
C THR A 332 14.68 -12.03 -22.69
N ALA A 333 14.69 -11.79 -24.00
CA ALA A 333 13.90 -10.68 -24.58
C ALA A 333 12.40 -10.77 -24.24
N ARG A 334 11.87 -11.96 -23.96
CA ARG A 334 10.50 -12.16 -23.49
C ARG A 334 10.31 -11.68 -22.06
N ASP A 335 11.26 -11.98 -21.17
CA ASP A 335 11.28 -11.51 -19.78
C ASP A 335 11.36 -9.99 -19.71
N GLN A 336 12.28 -9.40 -20.46
CA GLN A 336 12.46 -7.95 -20.52
C GLN A 336 11.20 -7.23 -20.97
N ARG A 337 10.53 -7.72 -22.03
CA ARG A 337 9.24 -7.17 -22.47
C ARG A 337 8.14 -7.31 -21.44
N LEU A 338 8.12 -8.40 -20.67
CA LEU A 338 7.16 -8.59 -19.59
C LEU A 338 7.38 -7.57 -18.48
N MET A 339 8.61 -7.43 -18.02
CA MET A 339 8.98 -6.46 -16.96
C MET A 339 8.74 -5.00 -17.40
N GLN A 340 9.01 -4.67 -18.67
CA GLN A 340 8.68 -3.36 -19.24
C GLN A 340 7.17 -3.10 -19.25
N ARG A 341 6.34 -4.10 -19.57
CA ARG A 341 4.87 -3.94 -19.47
C ARG A 341 4.41 -3.68 -18.04
N TRP A 342 5.03 -4.33 -17.05
CA TRP A 342 4.73 -4.04 -15.64
C TRP A 342 5.10 -2.62 -15.26
N ALA A 343 6.27 -2.13 -15.72
CA ALA A 343 6.69 -0.75 -15.50
C ALA A 343 5.70 0.27 -16.05
N MET A 344 5.14 0.02 -17.25
CA MET A 344 4.22 0.94 -17.93
C MET A 344 2.79 0.93 -17.36
N ARG A 345 2.45 -0.02 -16.49
CA ARG A 345 1.08 -0.14 -15.95
C ARG A 345 0.66 1.09 -15.12
N HIS A 346 1.59 1.66 -14.37
CA HIS A 346 1.33 2.86 -13.57
C HIS A 346 1.34 4.13 -14.42
N SER A 347 2.21 4.22 -15.44
CA SER A 347 2.29 5.38 -16.33
C SER A 347 1.03 5.58 -17.17
N THR A 348 0.46 4.51 -17.72
CA THR A 348 -0.77 4.62 -18.52
C THR A 348 -2.00 5.03 -17.70
N ALA A 349 -2.04 4.71 -16.41
CA ALA A 349 -3.10 5.16 -15.52
C ALA A 349 -2.99 6.66 -15.19
N GLU A 350 -1.75 7.19 -15.03
CA GLU A 350 -1.50 8.61 -14.81
C GLU A 350 -1.65 9.43 -16.10
N GLU A 351 -1.20 8.92 -17.24
CA GLU A 351 -1.43 9.55 -18.54
C GLU A 351 -2.91 9.67 -18.90
N ALA A 352 -3.71 8.63 -18.60
CA ALA A 352 -5.15 8.66 -18.78
C ALA A 352 -5.84 9.67 -17.84
N ALA A 353 -5.31 9.85 -16.62
CA ALA A 353 -5.79 10.86 -15.68
C ALA A 353 -5.44 12.29 -16.16
N HIS A 354 -4.22 12.50 -16.68
CA HIS A 354 -3.79 13.80 -17.23
C HIS A 354 -4.48 14.17 -18.56
N ALA A 355 -4.84 13.19 -19.39
CA ALA A 355 -5.56 13.43 -20.64
C ALA A 355 -7.07 13.69 -20.43
N ALA A 356 -7.59 13.38 -19.24
CA ALA A 356 -8.99 13.60 -18.88
C ALA A 356 -9.21 14.89 -18.05
N ALA A 357 -8.14 15.59 -17.68
CA ALA A 357 -8.14 16.89 -16.98
C ALA A 357 -7.91 18.03 -17.96
#